data_6a68cf6b28aa3572e9d08576be9929d4
#
_entry.id   6a68cf6b28aa3572e9d08576be9929d4
#
_cell.length_a   1.000
_cell.length_b   1.000
_cell.length_c   1.000
_cell.angle_alpha   90.00
_cell.angle_beta   90.00
_cell.angle_gamma   90.00
#
_symmetry.space_group_name_H-M   'P 1'
#
loop_
_entity.id
_entity.type
_entity.pdbx_description
1 polymer ?
#
loop_
_entity_poly.entity_id
_entity_poly.type
_entity_poly.pdbx_seq_one_letter_code
_entity_poly.pdbx_strand_id
1 'polypeptide(L)'
;MIKNIAVVLLCLCTIFSCETKKEYTIDKTILGSFGAKHRDGYIDRIKLHKEEIAKDSTHVSDHVSITESNIIMFAFGFMSREQTIPEAKVFQEKAYAMDSLNSRVQEMAGILHFMDSEWEASEKAFKKSLELNPENLQARHWYTLYLMALKRKDEGFAQSTIVNDMDKTGDFLVARASIFYFLEDFEKMKPLMYKSLEKDSLSPWTLDWLGMAYNGLEEHGDALETYFKAFNLSDGTVEVGGGLGHALGEAGEYELAKEMADFYDEASKTKYLPACQRAFIHLGIGENDKAMSLLEQAYEEKSWFLQFMQIEHWYDPIRNTERFKTLENKMNFPK
;
A
#
# COMPACT_ATOMS: atom_id res chain seq x y z
N MET A 1 -50.81 -59.30 28.47
CA MET A 1 -50.08 -58.86 27.26
C MET A 1 -49.92 -57.36 27.38
N ILE A 2 -48.79 -56.89 27.87
CA ILE A 2 -48.52 -55.50 28.01
C ILE A 2 -47.25 -55.26 27.15
N LYS A 3 -47.42 -54.46 26.09
CA LYS A 3 -46.30 -54.10 25.19
C LYS A 3 -45.55 -52.94 25.82
N ASN A 4 -44.29 -53.17 26.13
CA ASN A 4 -43.30 -52.10 26.46
C ASN A 4 -42.94 -51.32 25.20
N ILE A 5 -43.25 -50.03 25.21
CA ILE A 5 -42.73 -49.08 24.24
C ILE A 5 -41.49 -48.42 24.88
N ALA A 6 -40.33 -48.77 24.37
CA ALA A 6 -39.07 -48.07 24.71
C ALA A 6 -38.99 -46.76 23.93
N VAL A 7 -39.07 -45.66 24.63
CA VAL A 7 -38.80 -44.32 24.08
C VAL A 7 -37.26 -44.12 24.06
N VAL A 8 -36.69 -44.13 22.90
CA VAL A 8 -35.28 -43.75 22.69
C VAL A 8 -35.21 -42.23 22.67
N LEU A 9 -34.76 -41.60 23.74
CA LEU A 9 -34.36 -40.20 23.74
C LEU A 9 -33.03 -40.07 22.97
N LEU A 10 -33.07 -39.56 21.76
CA LEU A 10 -31.88 -39.05 21.09
C LEU A 10 -31.46 -37.73 21.75
N CYS A 11 -30.47 -37.78 22.65
CA CYS A 11 -29.75 -36.58 23.04
C CYS A 11 -28.92 -36.08 21.86
N LEU A 12 -29.42 -35.08 21.13
CA LEU A 12 -28.61 -34.25 20.26
C LEU A 12 -27.67 -33.40 21.16
N CYS A 13 -26.48 -33.93 21.43
CA CYS A 13 -25.38 -33.10 21.91
C CYS A 13 -24.95 -32.19 20.75
N THR A 14 -25.49 -30.99 20.68
CA THR A 14 -24.87 -29.89 19.97
C THR A 14 -23.56 -29.60 20.66
N ILE A 15 -22.47 -30.12 20.12
CA ILE A 15 -21.11 -29.70 20.49
C ILE A 15 -21.00 -28.25 19.97
N PHE A 16 -21.35 -27.29 20.82
CA PHE A 16 -20.86 -25.94 20.67
C PHE A 16 -19.35 -26.05 20.90
N SER A 17 -18.57 -26.08 19.82
CA SER A 17 -17.17 -25.74 19.85
C SER A 17 -17.11 -24.31 20.39
N CYS A 18 -16.79 -24.17 21.65
CA CYS A 18 -16.42 -22.89 22.22
C CYS A 18 -15.03 -22.59 21.68
N GLU A 19 -14.95 -22.11 20.43
CA GLU A 19 -13.74 -21.47 19.97
C GLU A 19 -13.52 -20.28 20.90
N THR A 20 -12.49 -20.38 21.74
CA THR A 20 -12.07 -19.25 22.56
C THR A 20 -11.74 -18.11 21.64
N LYS A 21 -12.56 -17.03 21.68
CA LYS A 21 -12.31 -15.83 20.89
C LYS A 21 -10.85 -15.39 21.13
N LYS A 22 -10.06 -15.33 20.09
CA LYS A 22 -8.66 -14.91 20.18
C LYS A 22 -8.65 -13.45 20.62
N GLU A 23 -7.96 -13.16 21.71
CA GLU A 23 -7.81 -11.79 22.21
C GLU A 23 -6.64 -11.15 21.50
N TYR A 24 -6.89 -10.03 20.82
CA TYR A 24 -5.90 -9.24 20.11
C TYR A 24 -5.49 -8.04 20.96
N THR A 25 -4.19 -7.71 20.94
CA THR A 25 -3.64 -6.54 21.63
C THR A 25 -2.62 -5.85 20.76
N ILE A 26 -2.53 -4.52 20.85
CA ILE A 26 -1.54 -3.71 20.13
C ILE A 26 -0.43 -3.32 21.10
N ASP A 27 0.82 -3.63 20.75
CA ASP A 27 1.98 -3.13 21.49
C ASP A 27 2.14 -1.63 21.21
N LYS A 28 1.92 -0.80 22.23
CA LYS A 28 2.00 0.67 22.12
C LYS A 28 3.41 1.16 21.80
N THR A 29 4.45 0.39 22.09
CA THR A 29 5.82 0.72 21.74
C THR A 29 5.99 0.62 20.22
N ILE A 30 5.51 -0.47 19.63
CA ILE A 30 5.54 -0.69 18.18
C ILE A 30 4.63 0.32 17.49
N LEU A 31 3.41 0.54 17.99
CA LEU A 31 2.47 1.53 17.46
C LEU A 31 3.09 2.94 17.41
N GLY A 32 3.93 3.29 18.40
CA GLY A 32 4.60 4.59 18.48
C GLY A 32 5.90 4.71 17.68
N SER A 33 6.40 3.62 17.09
CA SER A 33 7.65 3.62 16.30
C SER A 33 7.46 4.22 14.91
N PHE A 34 6.28 4.05 14.31
CA PHE A 34 5.92 4.56 12.97
C PHE A 34 6.92 4.17 11.89
N GLY A 35 7.50 2.97 11.97
CA GLY A 35 8.47 2.47 10.99
C GLY A 35 9.83 3.18 11.01
N ALA A 36 10.24 3.71 12.15
CA ALA A 36 11.48 4.51 12.28
C ALA A 36 12.71 3.78 11.73
N LYS A 37 12.84 2.48 12.00
CA LYS A 37 13.96 1.66 11.52
C LYS A 37 14.06 1.64 9.99
N HIS A 38 12.95 1.52 9.30
CA HIS A 38 12.92 1.51 7.83
C HIS A 38 13.24 2.88 7.26
N ARG A 39 12.65 3.94 7.84
CA ARG A 39 12.95 5.33 7.48
C ARG A 39 14.44 5.64 7.58
N ASP A 40 15.05 5.29 8.72
CA ASP A 40 16.46 5.59 8.98
C ASP A 40 17.38 4.87 7.97
N GLY A 41 17.02 3.65 7.53
CA GLY A 41 17.73 2.94 6.47
C GLY A 41 17.72 3.70 5.12
N TYR A 42 16.62 4.35 4.74
CA TYR A 42 16.58 5.20 3.54
C TYR A 42 17.37 6.49 3.71
N ILE A 43 17.36 7.10 4.89
CA ILE A 43 18.18 8.28 5.20
C ILE A 43 19.67 7.94 5.05
N ASP A 44 20.11 6.82 5.60
CA ASP A 44 21.51 6.36 5.47
C ASP A 44 21.87 6.07 4.01
N ARG A 45 20.96 5.46 3.23
CA ARG A 45 21.17 5.24 1.79
C ARG A 45 21.35 6.56 1.03
N ILE A 46 20.53 7.56 1.30
CA ILE A 46 20.67 8.91 0.70
C ILE A 46 22.01 9.52 1.06
N LYS A 47 22.42 9.43 2.33
CA LYS A 47 23.71 9.95 2.79
C LYS A 47 24.86 9.28 2.05
N LEU A 48 24.86 7.96 1.93
CA LEU A 48 25.88 7.21 1.21
C LEU A 48 26.01 7.70 -0.25
N HIS A 49 24.89 7.80 -0.98
CA HIS A 49 24.93 8.25 -2.38
C HIS A 49 25.37 9.72 -2.52
N LYS A 50 25.05 10.59 -1.55
CA LYS A 50 25.57 11.97 -1.53
C LYS A 50 27.10 12.00 -1.32
N GLU A 51 27.64 11.11 -0.49
CA GLU A 51 29.08 10.96 -0.31
C GLU A 51 29.77 10.45 -1.59
N GLU A 52 29.15 9.52 -2.33
CA GLU A 52 29.67 9.08 -3.64
C GLU A 52 29.63 10.20 -4.68
N ILE A 53 28.55 10.96 -4.79
CA ILE A 53 28.45 12.14 -5.66
C ILE A 53 29.52 13.20 -5.33
N ALA A 54 29.87 13.36 -4.05
CA ALA A 54 30.93 14.30 -3.65
C ALA A 54 32.33 13.86 -4.12
N LYS A 55 32.56 12.56 -4.31
CA LYS A 55 33.79 12.00 -4.86
C LYS A 55 33.81 12.04 -6.40
N ASP A 56 32.70 11.65 -7.01
CA ASP A 56 32.49 11.67 -8.45
C ASP A 56 31.02 11.97 -8.78
N SER A 57 30.77 13.17 -9.27
CA SER A 57 29.42 13.64 -9.59
C SER A 57 28.89 13.13 -10.94
N THR A 58 29.64 12.29 -11.66
CA THR A 58 29.27 11.83 -13.02
C THR A 58 28.40 10.57 -13.01
N HIS A 59 28.19 9.95 -11.86
CA HIS A 59 27.39 8.73 -11.75
C HIS A 59 25.89 9.02 -11.68
N VAL A 60 25.20 8.84 -12.80
CA VAL A 60 23.73 8.98 -12.90
C VAL A 60 23.00 8.11 -11.90
N SER A 61 23.49 6.90 -11.63
CA SER A 61 22.91 5.93 -10.70
C SER A 61 22.76 6.45 -9.27
N ASP A 62 23.71 7.27 -8.78
CA ASP A 62 23.62 7.83 -7.43
C ASP A 62 22.50 8.87 -7.33
N HIS A 63 22.34 9.71 -8.35
CA HIS A 63 21.23 10.66 -8.43
C HIS A 63 19.88 9.94 -8.49
N VAL A 64 19.77 8.88 -9.29
CA VAL A 64 18.55 8.02 -9.37
C VAL A 64 18.26 7.38 -8.01
N SER A 65 19.28 6.86 -7.31
CA SER A 65 19.09 6.22 -6.01
C SER A 65 18.61 7.17 -4.93
N ILE A 66 19.07 8.42 -4.92
CA ILE A 66 18.57 9.46 -4.01
C ILE A 66 17.12 9.82 -4.37
N THR A 67 16.81 9.98 -5.65
CA THR A 67 15.45 10.25 -6.12
C THR A 67 14.49 9.14 -5.67
N GLU A 68 14.85 7.87 -5.93
CA GLU A 68 14.07 6.70 -5.55
C GLU A 68 13.85 6.60 -4.04
N SER A 69 14.91 6.81 -3.24
CA SER A 69 14.82 6.74 -1.77
C SER A 69 13.85 7.78 -1.21
N ASN A 70 13.87 9.01 -1.72
CA ASN A 70 12.94 10.06 -1.33
C ASN A 70 11.50 9.73 -1.76
N ILE A 71 11.29 9.18 -2.97
CA ILE A 71 9.98 8.73 -3.44
C ILE A 71 9.43 7.65 -2.49
N ILE A 72 10.24 6.65 -2.13
CA ILE A 72 9.84 5.56 -1.25
C ILE A 72 9.50 6.08 0.14
N MET A 73 10.32 6.97 0.73
CA MET A 73 10.02 7.55 2.05
C MET A 73 8.68 8.28 2.08
N PHE A 74 8.31 8.97 1.01
CA PHE A 74 7.00 9.58 0.90
C PHE A 74 5.90 8.54 0.68
N ALA A 75 6.10 7.61 -0.25
CA ALA A 75 5.10 6.60 -0.63
C ALA A 75 4.69 5.72 0.55
N PHE A 76 5.63 5.33 1.41
CA PHE A 76 5.37 4.52 2.60
C PHE A 76 5.05 5.35 3.86
N GLY A 77 4.85 6.66 3.71
CA GLY A 77 4.44 7.52 4.81
C GLY A 77 5.49 7.75 5.90
N PHE A 78 6.76 7.44 5.64
CA PHE A 78 7.84 7.67 6.61
C PHE A 78 8.15 9.16 6.81
N MET A 79 7.99 9.96 5.76
CA MET A 79 8.25 11.40 5.76
C MET A 79 7.23 12.11 4.85
N SER A 80 6.97 13.39 5.16
CA SER A 80 6.02 14.17 4.39
C SER A 80 6.55 14.49 2.98
N ARG A 81 5.62 14.89 2.11
CA ARG A 81 5.94 15.31 0.76
C ARG A 81 6.94 16.48 0.73
N GLU A 82 6.75 17.46 1.64
CA GLU A 82 7.59 18.66 1.73
C GLU A 82 9.02 18.32 2.14
N GLN A 83 9.20 17.23 2.89
CA GLN A 83 10.51 16.77 3.35
C GLN A 83 11.29 15.97 2.30
N THR A 84 10.60 15.36 1.32
CA THR A 84 11.18 14.36 0.42
C THR A 84 11.15 14.76 -1.04
N ILE A 85 9.97 15.10 -1.58
CA ILE A 85 9.79 15.30 -3.02
C ILE A 85 10.58 16.49 -3.59
N PRO A 86 10.79 17.63 -2.90
CA PRO A 86 11.67 18.67 -3.41
C PRO A 86 13.10 18.20 -3.67
N GLU A 87 13.66 17.40 -2.77
CA GLU A 87 14.99 16.82 -2.96
C GLU A 87 15.00 15.79 -4.09
N ALA A 88 13.98 14.90 -4.14
CA ALA A 88 13.83 13.94 -5.24
C ALA A 88 13.86 14.65 -6.61
N LYS A 89 13.12 15.75 -6.77
CA LYS A 89 13.07 16.53 -8.01
C LYS A 89 14.42 17.14 -8.38
N VAL A 90 15.15 17.68 -7.41
CA VAL A 90 16.50 18.25 -7.66
C VAL A 90 17.46 17.19 -8.19
N PHE A 91 17.46 15.99 -7.58
CA PHE A 91 18.34 14.91 -8.04
C PHE A 91 17.87 14.29 -9.35
N GLN A 92 16.56 14.21 -9.58
CA GLN A 92 15.98 13.80 -10.85
C GLN A 92 16.36 14.75 -12.01
N GLU A 93 16.29 16.06 -11.81
CA GLU A 93 16.69 17.05 -12.80
C GLU A 93 18.18 16.94 -13.17
N LYS A 94 19.04 16.72 -12.18
CA LYS A 94 20.47 16.46 -12.39
C LYS A 94 20.68 15.18 -13.20
N ALA A 95 20.05 14.07 -12.80
CA ALA A 95 20.14 12.81 -13.54
C ALA A 95 19.67 12.97 -14.99
N TYR A 96 18.57 13.67 -15.20
CA TYR A 96 18.02 13.95 -16.53
C TYR A 96 18.95 14.79 -17.40
N ALA A 97 19.59 15.81 -16.81
CA ALA A 97 20.58 16.65 -17.52
C ALA A 97 21.84 15.87 -17.90
N MET A 98 22.21 14.86 -17.14
CA MET A 98 23.37 14.00 -17.40
C MET A 98 23.08 12.94 -18.46
N ASP A 99 21.94 12.26 -18.37
CA ASP A 99 21.55 11.20 -19.31
C ASP A 99 20.01 11.07 -19.40
N SER A 100 19.41 11.87 -20.26
CA SER A 100 17.97 11.82 -20.53
C SER A 100 17.52 10.57 -21.28
N LEU A 101 18.46 9.79 -21.83
CA LEU A 101 18.18 8.51 -22.51
C LEU A 101 18.37 7.29 -21.61
N ASN A 102 18.59 7.49 -20.34
CA ASN A 102 18.64 6.42 -19.35
C ASN A 102 17.22 5.98 -18.94
N SER A 103 16.93 4.69 -19.07
CA SER A 103 15.63 4.11 -18.73
C SER A 103 15.21 4.39 -17.28
N ARG A 104 16.13 4.29 -16.31
CA ARG A 104 15.84 4.54 -14.89
C ARG A 104 15.56 6.01 -14.62
N VAL A 105 16.21 6.92 -15.34
CA VAL A 105 15.93 8.36 -15.26
C VAL A 105 14.51 8.67 -15.76
N GLN A 106 14.11 8.07 -16.89
CA GLN A 106 12.74 8.23 -17.40
C GLN A 106 11.70 7.58 -16.47
N GLU A 107 12.01 6.46 -15.85
CA GLU A 107 11.16 5.83 -14.84
C GLU A 107 10.91 6.76 -13.64
N MET A 108 11.97 7.34 -13.07
CA MET A 108 11.82 8.28 -11.94
C MET A 108 10.99 9.52 -12.33
N ALA A 109 11.18 10.04 -13.55
CA ALA A 109 10.35 11.12 -14.07
C ALA A 109 8.87 10.67 -14.15
N GLY A 110 8.61 9.48 -14.67
CA GLY A 110 7.26 8.91 -14.75
C GLY A 110 6.58 8.81 -13.38
N ILE A 111 7.29 8.34 -12.36
CA ILE A 111 6.77 8.21 -10.98
C ILE A 111 6.48 9.59 -10.38
N LEU A 112 7.40 10.55 -10.49
CA LEU A 112 7.20 11.90 -9.95
C LEU A 112 6.01 12.60 -10.62
N HIS A 113 5.87 12.51 -11.95
CA HIS A 113 4.70 13.03 -12.66
C HIS A 113 3.40 12.33 -12.24
N PHE A 114 3.43 11.01 -12.01
CA PHE A 114 2.28 10.26 -11.51
C PHE A 114 1.85 10.77 -10.12
N MET A 115 2.79 10.95 -9.21
CA MET A 115 2.52 11.50 -7.87
C MET A 115 2.01 12.95 -7.90
N ASP A 116 2.31 13.69 -8.96
CA ASP A 116 1.84 15.06 -9.17
C ASP A 116 0.52 15.15 -9.96
N SER A 117 -0.10 14.01 -10.33
CA SER A 117 -1.28 13.95 -11.22
C SER A 117 -1.03 14.58 -12.60
N GLU A 118 0.21 14.59 -13.04
CA GLU A 118 0.62 15.05 -14.38
C GLU A 118 0.53 13.88 -15.36
N TRP A 119 -0.69 13.45 -15.64
CA TRP A 119 -1.02 12.18 -16.28
C TRP A 119 -0.33 11.95 -17.61
N GLU A 120 -0.39 12.92 -18.54
CA GLU A 120 0.22 12.81 -19.88
C GLU A 120 1.75 12.73 -19.80
N ALA A 121 2.35 13.56 -18.94
CA ALA A 121 3.80 13.57 -18.74
C ALA A 121 4.28 12.24 -18.14
N SER A 122 3.53 11.72 -17.18
CA SER A 122 3.79 10.42 -16.56
C SER A 122 3.77 9.29 -17.59
N GLU A 123 2.71 9.18 -18.38
CA GLU A 123 2.60 8.13 -19.40
C GLU A 123 3.72 8.22 -20.44
N LYS A 124 4.04 9.43 -20.89
CA LYS A 124 5.14 9.65 -21.85
C LYS A 124 6.48 9.19 -21.29
N ALA A 125 6.76 9.49 -20.02
CA ALA A 125 8.00 9.10 -19.36
C ALA A 125 8.09 7.58 -19.15
N PHE A 126 7.03 6.93 -18.70
CA PHE A 126 7.01 5.46 -18.58
C PHE A 126 7.18 4.76 -19.93
N LYS A 127 6.47 5.20 -20.97
CA LYS A 127 6.63 4.66 -22.33
C LYS A 127 8.05 4.86 -22.83
N LYS A 128 8.67 6.02 -22.57
CA LYS A 128 10.06 6.29 -22.95
C LYS A 128 11.03 5.41 -22.20
N SER A 129 10.82 5.20 -20.90
CA SER A 129 11.62 4.26 -20.10
C SER A 129 11.60 2.86 -20.71
N LEU A 130 10.41 2.34 -21.05
CA LEU A 130 10.24 1.00 -21.63
C LEU A 130 10.71 0.89 -23.10
N GLU A 131 10.70 1.99 -23.85
CA GLU A 131 11.34 2.05 -25.19
C GLU A 131 12.85 1.91 -25.08
N LEU A 132 13.47 2.60 -24.11
CA LEU A 132 14.91 2.58 -23.88
C LEU A 132 15.39 1.24 -23.29
N ASN A 133 14.61 0.64 -22.40
CA ASN A 133 14.89 -0.67 -21.84
C ASN A 133 13.57 -1.45 -21.62
N PRO A 134 13.19 -2.33 -22.56
CA PRO A 134 11.99 -3.16 -22.42
C PRO A 134 12.02 -4.13 -21.22
N GLU A 135 13.21 -4.42 -20.67
CA GLU A 135 13.42 -5.31 -19.52
C GLU A 135 13.38 -4.55 -18.18
N ASN A 136 13.12 -3.25 -18.17
CA ASN A 136 12.93 -2.51 -16.93
C ASN A 136 11.60 -2.89 -16.27
N LEU A 137 11.61 -3.96 -15.47
CA LEU A 137 10.41 -4.47 -14.79
C LEU A 137 9.86 -3.48 -13.76
N GLN A 138 10.71 -2.66 -13.14
CA GLN A 138 10.28 -1.64 -12.20
C GLN A 138 9.46 -0.55 -12.88
N ALA A 139 9.96 -0.03 -14.01
CA ALA A 139 9.20 0.94 -14.81
C ALA A 139 7.87 0.36 -15.30
N ARG A 140 7.87 -0.92 -15.69
CA ARG A 140 6.66 -1.61 -16.15
C ARG A 140 5.65 -1.79 -15.02
N HIS A 141 6.10 -2.10 -13.81
CA HIS A 141 5.24 -2.17 -12.62
C HIS A 141 4.59 -0.82 -12.32
N TRP A 142 5.37 0.26 -12.25
CA TRP A 142 4.83 1.60 -12.00
C TRP A 142 3.86 2.05 -13.11
N TYR A 143 4.18 1.72 -14.37
CA TYR A 143 3.27 1.99 -15.49
C TYR A 143 1.97 1.17 -15.36
N THR A 144 2.06 -0.05 -14.85
CA THR A 144 0.88 -0.86 -14.53
C THR A 144 -0.01 -0.16 -13.49
N LEU A 145 0.58 0.31 -12.38
CA LEU A 145 -0.16 1.05 -11.34
C LEU A 145 -0.81 2.32 -11.90
N TYR A 146 -0.09 3.06 -12.73
CA TYR A 146 -0.62 4.22 -13.45
C TYR A 146 -1.86 3.86 -14.29
N LEU A 147 -1.78 2.79 -15.08
CA LEU A 147 -2.89 2.33 -15.92
C LEU A 147 -4.10 1.89 -15.07
N MET A 148 -3.86 1.19 -13.97
CA MET A 148 -4.92 0.81 -13.03
C MET A 148 -5.60 2.03 -12.44
N ALA A 149 -4.85 3.02 -11.97
CA ALA A 149 -5.38 4.27 -11.41
C ALA A 149 -6.32 5.00 -12.39
N LEU A 150 -6.04 4.91 -13.69
CA LEU A 150 -6.87 5.48 -14.77
C LEU A 150 -7.97 4.54 -15.28
N LYS A 151 -8.28 3.45 -14.57
CA LYS A 151 -9.27 2.43 -14.98
C LYS A 151 -8.98 1.74 -16.32
N ARG A 152 -7.75 1.86 -16.82
CA ARG A 152 -7.27 1.16 -18.04
C ARG A 152 -6.87 -0.27 -17.67
N LYS A 153 -7.82 -1.01 -17.08
CA LYS A 153 -7.59 -2.32 -16.44
C LYS A 153 -6.98 -3.35 -17.39
N ASP A 154 -7.46 -3.44 -18.62
CA ASP A 154 -6.96 -4.40 -19.61
C ASP A 154 -5.49 -4.13 -19.98
N GLU A 155 -5.14 -2.87 -20.18
CA GLU A 155 -3.76 -2.47 -20.48
C GLU A 155 -2.84 -2.70 -19.27
N GLY A 156 -3.30 -2.36 -18.06
CA GLY A 156 -2.58 -2.62 -16.83
C GLY A 156 -2.34 -4.13 -16.63
N PHE A 157 -3.36 -4.95 -16.83
CA PHE A 157 -3.23 -6.40 -16.73
C PHE A 157 -2.24 -6.97 -17.77
N ALA A 158 -2.28 -6.47 -19.01
CA ALA A 158 -1.32 -6.87 -20.05
C ALA A 158 0.13 -6.54 -19.65
N GLN A 159 0.39 -5.35 -19.10
CA GLN A 159 1.73 -4.98 -18.60
C GLN A 159 2.16 -5.88 -17.43
N SER A 160 1.27 -6.16 -16.47
CA SER A 160 1.54 -7.06 -15.35
C SER A 160 1.86 -8.49 -15.82
N THR A 161 1.21 -8.97 -16.89
CA THR A 161 1.50 -10.28 -17.48
C THR A 161 2.93 -10.32 -18.03
N ILE A 162 3.38 -9.27 -18.70
CA ILE A 162 4.76 -9.18 -19.18
C ILE A 162 5.75 -9.20 -18.00
N VAL A 163 5.46 -8.48 -16.90
CA VAL A 163 6.30 -8.55 -15.69
C VAL A 163 6.40 -9.99 -15.20
N ASN A 164 5.28 -10.71 -15.09
CA ASN A 164 5.26 -12.09 -14.65
C ASN A 164 6.10 -13.03 -15.54
N ASP A 165 6.02 -12.85 -16.86
CA ASP A 165 6.72 -13.72 -17.81
C ASP A 165 8.24 -13.46 -17.82
N MET A 166 8.64 -12.24 -17.53
CA MET A 166 10.04 -11.82 -17.51
C MET A 166 10.70 -11.99 -16.13
N ASP A 167 9.94 -11.91 -15.02
CA ASP A 167 10.44 -12.07 -13.67
C ASP A 167 10.80 -13.54 -13.37
N LYS A 168 12.06 -13.89 -13.61
CA LYS A 168 12.59 -15.23 -13.33
C LYS A 168 12.95 -15.43 -11.86
N THR A 169 13.11 -14.36 -11.12
CA THR A 169 13.53 -14.38 -9.72
C THR A 169 12.35 -14.39 -8.75
N GLY A 170 11.18 -13.94 -9.17
CA GLY A 170 10.01 -13.75 -8.31
C GLY A 170 10.12 -12.50 -7.41
N ASP A 171 10.88 -11.49 -7.85
CA ASP A 171 11.01 -10.24 -7.10
C ASP A 171 9.79 -9.33 -7.26
N PHE A 172 8.96 -9.58 -8.30
CA PHE A 172 7.76 -8.82 -8.60
C PHE A 172 6.44 -9.54 -8.23
N LEU A 173 6.47 -10.56 -7.40
CA LEU A 173 5.27 -11.28 -6.97
C LEU A 173 4.27 -10.38 -6.24
N VAL A 174 4.75 -9.52 -5.32
CA VAL A 174 3.92 -8.53 -4.62
C VAL A 174 3.34 -7.51 -5.60
N ALA A 175 4.18 -7.00 -6.50
CA ALA A 175 3.76 -6.07 -7.56
C ALA A 175 2.65 -6.66 -8.45
N ARG A 176 2.71 -7.97 -8.73
CA ARG A 176 1.65 -8.67 -9.47
C ARG A 176 0.38 -8.84 -8.64
N ALA A 177 0.52 -9.16 -7.36
CA ALA A 177 -0.62 -9.30 -6.47
C ALA A 177 -1.41 -8.00 -6.33
N SER A 178 -0.75 -6.84 -6.32
CA SER A 178 -1.43 -5.54 -6.24
C SER A 178 -2.40 -5.31 -7.41
N ILE A 179 -2.14 -5.91 -8.57
CA ILE A 179 -3.06 -5.83 -9.72
C ILE A 179 -4.32 -6.66 -9.47
N PHE A 180 -4.18 -7.86 -8.91
CA PHE A 180 -5.32 -8.67 -8.52
C PHE A 180 -6.13 -8.03 -7.39
N TYR A 181 -5.47 -7.29 -6.48
CA TYR A 181 -6.14 -6.48 -5.48
C TYR A 181 -7.09 -5.44 -6.12
N PHE A 182 -6.59 -4.62 -7.04
CA PHE A 182 -7.42 -3.64 -7.74
C PHE A 182 -8.45 -4.24 -8.71
N LEU A 183 -8.32 -5.53 -9.03
CA LEU A 183 -9.32 -6.29 -9.77
C LEU A 183 -10.28 -7.05 -8.84
N GLU A 184 -10.08 -6.95 -7.52
CA GLU A 184 -10.82 -7.68 -6.48
C GLU A 184 -10.78 -9.22 -6.67
N ASP A 185 -9.71 -9.72 -7.28
CA ASP A 185 -9.48 -11.16 -7.48
C ASP A 185 -8.53 -11.69 -6.39
N PHE A 186 -8.97 -11.62 -5.15
CA PHE A 186 -8.18 -11.92 -3.95
C PHE A 186 -7.71 -13.38 -3.91
N GLU A 187 -8.47 -14.30 -4.50
CA GLU A 187 -8.06 -15.70 -4.62
C GLU A 187 -6.75 -15.86 -5.42
N LYS A 188 -6.53 -15.02 -6.43
CA LYS A 188 -5.29 -15.04 -7.20
C LYS A 188 -4.11 -14.36 -6.49
N MET A 189 -4.39 -13.53 -5.48
CA MET A 189 -3.33 -12.91 -4.67
C MET A 189 -2.63 -13.92 -3.77
N LYS A 190 -3.40 -14.74 -3.04
CA LYS A 190 -2.88 -15.67 -2.01
C LYS A 190 -1.70 -16.52 -2.50
N PRO A 191 -1.77 -17.26 -3.63
CA PRO A 191 -0.66 -18.09 -4.09
C PRO A 191 0.59 -17.27 -4.45
N LEU A 192 0.44 -16.04 -4.91
CA LEU A 192 1.59 -15.16 -5.18
C LEU A 192 2.27 -14.73 -3.89
N MET A 193 1.49 -14.42 -2.85
CA MET A 193 2.01 -14.03 -1.55
C MET A 193 2.70 -15.20 -0.86
N TYR A 194 2.13 -16.40 -0.87
CA TYR A 194 2.80 -17.58 -0.35
C TYR A 194 4.13 -17.85 -1.04
N LYS A 195 4.16 -17.76 -2.37
CA LYS A 195 5.41 -17.90 -3.12
C LYS A 195 6.44 -16.81 -2.80
N SER A 196 6.00 -15.59 -2.52
CA SER A 196 6.88 -14.51 -2.06
C SER A 196 7.44 -14.80 -0.65
N LEU A 197 6.61 -15.33 0.26
CA LEU A 197 7.01 -15.71 1.62
C LEU A 197 7.95 -16.93 1.65
N GLU A 198 7.98 -17.79 0.63
CA GLU A 198 9.00 -18.83 0.48
C GLU A 198 10.41 -18.24 0.33
N LYS A 199 10.53 -17.04 -0.25
CA LYS A 199 11.81 -16.32 -0.40
C LYS A 199 12.20 -15.56 0.87
N ASP A 200 11.25 -14.85 1.46
CA ASP A 200 11.41 -14.09 2.70
C ASP A 200 10.14 -14.23 3.56
N SER A 201 10.18 -15.19 4.49
CA SER A 201 9.06 -15.51 5.38
C SER A 201 8.75 -14.41 6.42
N LEU A 202 9.61 -13.40 6.53
CA LEU A 202 9.50 -12.28 7.45
C LEU A 202 9.30 -10.94 6.73
N SER A 203 9.03 -10.94 5.42
CA SER A 203 8.71 -9.73 4.67
C SER A 203 7.42 -9.08 5.19
N PRO A 204 7.47 -7.93 5.86
CA PRO A 204 6.27 -7.27 6.37
C PRO A 204 5.35 -6.83 5.22
N TRP A 205 5.92 -6.43 4.09
CA TRP A 205 5.17 -5.98 2.92
C TRP A 205 4.40 -7.11 2.25
N THR A 206 5.01 -8.30 2.14
CA THR A 206 4.33 -9.48 1.60
C THR A 206 3.19 -9.93 2.53
N LEU A 207 3.40 -9.87 3.84
CA LEU A 207 2.38 -10.18 4.83
C LEU A 207 1.23 -9.17 4.82
N ASP A 208 1.52 -7.88 4.64
CA ASP A 208 0.49 -6.84 4.49
C ASP A 208 -0.44 -7.13 3.31
N TRP A 209 0.11 -7.39 2.12
CA TRP A 209 -0.68 -7.77 0.95
C TRP A 209 -1.42 -9.12 1.12
N LEU A 210 -0.85 -10.07 1.88
CA LEU A 210 -1.57 -11.30 2.22
C LEU A 210 -2.74 -11.02 3.16
N GLY A 211 -2.56 -10.11 4.12
CA GLY A 211 -3.63 -9.63 5.00
C GLY A 211 -4.76 -8.98 4.21
N MET A 212 -4.44 -8.15 3.19
CA MET A 212 -5.43 -7.57 2.28
C MET A 212 -6.19 -8.67 1.51
N ALA A 213 -5.51 -9.73 1.07
CA ALA A 213 -6.15 -10.83 0.36
C ALA A 213 -7.14 -11.60 1.26
N TYR A 214 -6.72 -11.91 2.49
CA TYR A 214 -7.61 -12.56 3.47
C TYR A 214 -8.81 -11.67 3.82
N ASN A 215 -8.56 -10.37 4.01
CA ASN A 215 -9.62 -9.44 4.36
C ASN A 215 -10.66 -9.32 3.23
N GLY A 216 -10.22 -9.22 1.98
CA GLY A 216 -11.11 -9.19 0.81
C GLY A 216 -11.89 -10.50 0.58
N LEU A 217 -11.45 -11.62 1.17
CA LEU A 217 -12.14 -12.91 1.18
C LEU A 217 -13.01 -13.11 2.43
N GLU A 218 -13.12 -12.10 3.30
CA GLU A 218 -13.82 -12.18 4.59
C GLU A 218 -13.22 -13.24 5.55
N GLU A 219 -11.97 -13.66 5.33
CA GLU A 219 -11.22 -14.58 6.19
C GLU A 219 -10.60 -13.79 7.36
N HIS A 220 -11.45 -13.13 8.17
CA HIS A 220 -11.03 -12.11 9.16
C HIS A 220 -10.01 -12.60 10.18
N GLY A 221 -10.10 -13.86 10.64
CA GLY A 221 -9.15 -14.44 11.58
C GLY A 221 -7.73 -14.50 11.02
N ASP A 222 -7.59 -15.00 9.78
CA ASP A 222 -6.31 -15.10 9.08
C ASP A 222 -5.79 -13.72 8.68
N ALA A 223 -6.70 -12.80 8.29
CA ALA A 223 -6.37 -11.41 8.00
C ALA A 223 -5.71 -10.74 9.21
N LEU A 224 -6.35 -10.78 10.38
CA LEU A 224 -5.83 -10.16 11.60
C LEU A 224 -4.50 -10.78 12.03
N GLU A 225 -4.37 -12.12 12.04
CA GLU A 225 -3.12 -12.77 12.40
C GLU A 225 -1.96 -12.32 11.49
N THR A 226 -2.23 -12.26 10.21
CA THR A 226 -1.27 -11.86 9.19
C THR A 226 -0.89 -10.38 9.31
N TYR A 227 -1.87 -9.50 9.49
CA TYR A 227 -1.63 -8.07 9.68
C TYR A 227 -0.88 -7.76 10.97
N PHE A 228 -1.21 -8.40 12.10
CA PHE A 228 -0.45 -8.22 13.35
C PHE A 228 1.02 -8.63 13.18
N LYS A 229 1.27 -9.73 12.46
CA LYS A 229 2.64 -10.13 12.12
C LYS A 229 3.34 -9.09 11.25
N ALA A 230 2.68 -8.61 10.19
CA ALA A 230 3.20 -7.56 9.31
C ALA A 230 3.51 -6.28 10.09
N PHE A 231 2.58 -5.84 10.94
CA PHE A 231 2.70 -4.65 11.75
C PHE A 231 3.90 -4.70 12.71
N ASN A 232 4.08 -5.81 13.39
CA ASN A 232 5.23 -6.01 14.28
C ASN A 232 6.57 -6.01 13.51
N LEU A 233 6.63 -6.70 12.37
CA LEU A 233 7.84 -6.78 11.55
C LEU A 233 8.17 -5.47 10.83
N SER A 234 7.16 -4.66 10.52
CA SER A 234 7.35 -3.34 9.90
C SER A 234 7.74 -2.24 10.90
N ASP A 235 7.91 -2.58 12.19
CA ASP A 235 8.15 -1.60 13.24
C ASP A 235 7.02 -0.54 13.31
N GLY A 236 5.77 -1.01 13.17
CA GLY A 236 4.58 -0.18 13.28
C GLY A 236 4.43 0.88 12.18
N THR A 237 4.77 0.56 10.93
CA THR A 237 4.55 1.51 9.84
C THR A 237 3.08 1.90 9.74
N VAL A 238 2.83 3.18 9.46
CA VAL A 238 1.46 3.71 9.38
C VAL A 238 0.71 3.11 8.19
N GLU A 239 1.42 2.69 7.15
CA GLU A 239 0.84 2.00 6.00
C GLU A 239 0.21 0.68 6.41
N VAL A 240 0.98 -0.23 7.01
CA VAL A 240 0.47 -1.50 7.54
C VAL A 240 -0.58 -1.26 8.64
N GLY A 241 -0.37 -0.22 9.46
CA GLY A 241 -1.32 0.18 10.51
C GLY A 241 -2.69 0.59 9.98
N GLY A 242 -2.73 1.26 8.83
CA GLY A 242 -3.99 1.61 8.15
C GLY A 242 -4.79 0.38 7.75
N GLY A 243 -4.11 -0.61 7.13
CA GLY A 243 -4.70 -1.90 6.75
C GLY A 243 -5.16 -2.72 7.95
N LEU A 244 -4.31 -2.83 8.98
CA LEU A 244 -4.67 -3.52 10.23
C LEU A 244 -5.89 -2.89 10.89
N GLY A 245 -5.92 -1.56 11.03
CA GLY A 245 -7.04 -0.87 11.67
C GLY A 245 -8.35 -1.02 10.89
N HIS A 246 -8.30 -0.99 9.56
CA HIS A 246 -9.45 -1.30 8.70
C HIS A 246 -9.94 -2.74 8.93
N ALA A 247 -9.04 -3.72 8.88
CA ALA A 247 -9.37 -5.13 9.07
C ALA A 247 -9.92 -5.44 10.48
N LEU A 248 -9.42 -4.75 11.52
CA LEU A 248 -9.98 -4.84 12.88
C LEU A 248 -11.45 -4.39 12.90
N GLY A 249 -11.77 -3.29 12.24
CA GLY A 249 -13.15 -2.81 12.12
C GLY A 249 -14.06 -3.81 11.42
N GLU A 250 -13.64 -4.36 10.27
CA GLU A 250 -14.42 -5.36 9.53
C GLU A 250 -14.58 -6.69 10.28
N ALA A 251 -13.58 -7.08 11.08
CA ALA A 251 -13.66 -8.24 11.94
C ALA A 251 -14.56 -8.02 13.18
N GLY A 252 -15.06 -6.80 13.41
CA GLY A 252 -15.88 -6.46 14.58
C GLY A 252 -15.08 -6.17 15.85
N GLU A 253 -13.75 -6.02 15.77
CA GLU A 253 -12.87 -5.64 16.89
C GLU A 253 -12.83 -4.10 17.04
N TYR A 254 -14.03 -3.48 17.12
CA TYR A 254 -14.22 -2.03 17.04
C TYR A 254 -13.45 -1.23 18.11
N GLU A 255 -13.40 -1.73 19.34
CA GLU A 255 -12.70 -1.05 20.44
C GLU A 255 -11.20 -0.92 20.15
N LEU A 256 -10.59 -1.98 19.63
CA LEU A 256 -9.18 -2.02 19.31
C LEU A 256 -8.86 -1.14 18.07
N ALA A 257 -9.71 -1.20 17.05
CA ALA A 257 -9.60 -0.32 15.88
C ALA A 257 -9.75 1.15 16.28
N LYS A 258 -10.67 1.46 17.19
CA LYS A 258 -10.89 2.80 17.71
C LYS A 258 -9.70 3.29 18.53
N GLU A 259 -9.14 2.45 19.42
CA GLU A 259 -7.91 2.80 20.17
C GLU A 259 -6.77 3.16 19.22
N MET A 260 -6.60 2.42 18.13
CA MET A 260 -5.58 2.67 17.11
C MET A 260 -5.85 3.98 16.35
N ALA A 261 -7.11 4.22 15.95
CA ALA A 261 -7.51 5.46 15.27
C ALA A 261 -7.23 6.69 16.15
N ASP A 262 -7.66 6.66 17.40
CA ASP A 262 -7.47 7.75 18.35
C ASP A 262 -5.99 8.01 18.63
N PHE A 263 -5.18 6.96 18.74
CA PHE A 263 -3.73 7.10 18.91
C PHE A 263 -3.08 7.77 17.70
N TYR A 264 -3.42 7.35 16.48
CA TYR A 264 -2.87 7.97 15.27
C TYR A 264 -3.36 9.40 15.08
N ASP A 265 -4.61 9.70 15.38
CA ASP A 265 -5.16 11.05 15.30
C ASP A 265 -4.47 12.00 16.30
N GLU A 266 -4.21 11.53 17.53
CA GLU A 266 -3.47 12.33 18.51
C GLU A 266 -2.02 12.53 18.10
N ALA A 267 -1.33 11.47 17.68
CA ALA A 267 0.07 11.53 17.25
C ALA A 267 0.25 12.43 16.01
N SER A 268 -0.74 12.48 15.12
CA SER A 268 -0.70 13.30 13.89
C SER A 268 -0.67 14.81 14.15
N LYS A 269 -1.00 15.26 15.37
CA LYS A 269 -0.90 16.67 15.75
C LYS A 269 0.55 17.15 15.88
N THR A 270 1.50 16.24 16.04
CA THR A 270 2.92 16.56 16.27
C THR A 270 3.87 15.83 15.34
N LYS A 271 3.40 14.82 14.62
CA LYS A 271 4.18 14.00 13.69
C LYS A 271 3.44 13.90 12.35
N TYR A 272 4.19 13.75 11.26
CA TYR A 272 3.58 13.41 9.99
C TYR A 272 3.08 11.96 10.04
N LEU A 273 1.77 11.78 9.93
CA LEU A 273 1.10 10.50 9.75
C LEU A 273 0.12 10.68 8.60
N PRO A 274 0.30 10.00 7.46
CA PRO A 274 -0.50 10.21 6.26
C PRO A 274 -2.00 10.14 6.55
N ALA A 275 -2.74 11.16 6.14
CA ALA A 275 -4.17 11.24 6.40
C ALA A 275 -4.95 10.12 5.71
N CYS A 276 -4.46 9.64 4.54
CA CYS A 276 -5.10 8.56 3.79
C CYS A 276 -5.13 7.24 4.59
N GLN A 277 -4.00 6.84 5.21
CA GLN A 277 -3.95 5.62 6.02
C GLN A 277 -4.81 5.70 7.28
N ARG A 278 -4.90 6.89 7.89
CA ARG A 278 -5.82 7.11 9.01
C ARG A 278 -7.28 7.02 8.56
N ALA A 279 -7.59 7.51 7.36
CA ALA A 279 -8.94 7.39 6.78
C ALA A 279 -9.37 5.92 6.63
N PHE A 280 -8.47 5.00 6.26
CA PHE A 280 -8.79 3.58 6.15
C PHE A 280 -9.26 2.98 7.48
N ILE A 281 -8.63 3.33 8.60
CA ILE A 281 -9.08 2.85 9.93
C ILE A 281 -10.50 3.33 10.21
N HIS A 282 -10.80 4.63 9.98
CA HIS A 282 -12.13 5.19 10.18
C HIS A 282 -13.17 4.59 9.25
N LEU A 283 -12.81 4.21 8.03
CA LEU A 283 -13.70 3.46 7.12
C LEU A 283 -14.04 2.09 7.69
N GLY A 284 -13.06 1.35 8.19
CA GLY A 284 -13.28 0.02 8.79
C GLY A 284 -14.23 0.04 9.99
N ILE A 285 -14.23 1.12 10.78
CA ILE A 285 -15.17 1.27 11.91
C ILE A 285 -16.45 2.02 11.58
N GLY A 286 -16.67 2.38 10.30
CA GLY A 286 -17.88 3.06 9.83
C GLY A 286 -17.96 4.56 10.15
N GLU A 287 -16.87 5.21 10.57
CA GLU A 287 -16.80 6.65 10.83
C GLU A 287 -16.60 7.44 9.52
N ASN A 288 -17.54 7.29 8.58
CA ASN A 288 -17.45 7.77 7.19
C ASN A 288 -17.20 9.30 7.08
N ASP A 289 -17.81 10.11 7.92
CA ASP A 289 -17.62 11.57 7.90
C ASP A 289 -16.19 11.96 8.31
N LYS A 290 -15.63 11.24 9.29
CA LYS A 290 -14.25 11.45 9.72
C LYS A 290 -13.27 11.00 8.63
N ALA A 291 -13.51 9.83 8.03
CA ALA A 291 -12.73 9.33 6.89
C ALA A 291 -12.72 10.34 5.73
N MET A 292 -13.89 10.90 5.36
CA MET A 292 -13.97 11.93 4.33
C MET A 292 -13.13 13.16 4.67
N SER A 293 -13.17 13.63 5.94
CA SER A 293 -12.36 14.78 6.36
C SER A 293 -10.86 14.50 6.26
N LEU A 294 -10.44 13.27 6.54
CA LEU A 294 -9.06 12.82 6.39
C LEU A 294 -8.66 12.69 4.92
N LEU A 295 -9.56 12.26 4.02
CA LEU A 295 -9.28 12.22 2.58
C LEU A 295 -9.16 13.64 1.98
N GLU A 296 -9.96 14.59 2.46
CA GLU A 296 -9.80 16.01 2.08
C GLU A 296 -8.45 16.55 2.57
N GLN A 297 -8.01 16.17 3.79
CA GLN A 297 -6.65 16.48 4.27
C GLN A 297 -5.58 15.79 3.41
N ALA A 298 -5.77 14.52 3.03
CA ALA A 298 -4.85 13.79 2.16
C ALA A 298 -4.69 14.46 0.80
N TYR A 299 -5.73 15.13 0.28
CA TYR A 299 -5.63 15.94 -0.93
C TYR A 299 -4.72 17.15 -0.75
N GLU A 300 -4.85 17.88 0.36
CA GLU A 300 -3.96 19.00 0.67
C GLU A 300 -2.51 18.53 0.89
N GLU A 301 -2.31 17.35 1.49
CA GLU A 301 -1.01 16.69 1.63
C GLU A 301 -0.45 16.16 0.29
N LYS A 302 -1.24 16.21 -0.78
CA LYS A 302 -0.95 15.59 -2.09
C LYS A 302 -0.56 14.12 -1.96
N SER A 303 -1.30 13.37 -1.14
CA SER A 303 -1.07 11.95 -0.94
C SER A 303 -1.21 11.19 -2.26
N TRP A 304 -0.19 10.43 -2.61
CA TRP A 304 -0.21 9.64 -3.85
C TRP A 304 -1.24 8.50 -3.82
N PHE A 305 -1.69 8.06 -2.65
CA PHE A 305 -2.75 7.06 -2.53
C PHE A 305 -4.08 7.51 -3.15
N LEU A 306 -4.32 8.83 -3.22
CA LEU A 306 -5.52 9.36 -3.87
C LEU A 306 -5.52 9.13 -5.39
N GLN A 307 -4.38 8.79 -6.01
CA GLN A 307 -4.34 8.38 -7.41
C GLN A 307 -5.19 7.12 -7.68
N PHE A 308 -5.40 6.30 -6.64
CA PHE A 308 -6.20 5.07 -6.72
C PHE A 308 -7.66 5.25 -6.27
N MET A 309 -8.10 6.46 -5.92
CA MET A 309 -9.42 6.68 -5.34
C MET A 309 -10.58 6.18 -6.21
N GLN A 310 -10.36 6.08 -7.52
CA GLN A 310 -11.37 5.57 -8.45
C GLN A 310 -11.55 4.05 -8.41
N ILE A 311 -10.58 3.31 -7.88
CA ILE A 311 -10.53 1.85 -7.94
C ILE A 311 -10.34 1.20 -6.57
N GLU A 312 -10.04 1.98 -5.52
CA GLU A 312 -9.88 1.48 -4.17
C GLU A 312 -11.24 1.15 -3.55
N HIS A 313 -11.51 -0.14 -3.32
CA HIS A 313 -12.81 -0.63 -2.84
C HIS A 313 -13.11 -0.22 -1.39
N TRP A 314 -12.10 0.06 -0.57
CA TRP A 314 -12.33 0.55 0.80
C TRP A 314 -13.06 1.89 0.84
N TYR A 315 -13.10 2.65 -0.27
CA TYR A 315 -13.88 3.87 -0.38
C TYR A 315 -15.35 3.64 -0.74
N ASP A 316 -15.79 2.41 -0.99
CA ASP A 316 -17.17 2.13 -1.45
C ASP A 316 -18.26 2.66 -0.50
N PRO A 317 -18.08 2.63 0.85
CA PRO A 317 -19.07 3.21 1.76
C PRO A 317 -19.32 4.71 1.57
N ILE A 318 -18.33 5.45 1.04
CA ILE A 318 -18.39 6.91 0.86
C ILE A 318 -18.40 7.35 -0.59
N ARG A 319 -18.15 6.46 -1.55
CA ARG A 319 -17.96 6.74 -2.98
C ARG A 319 -19.11 7.55 -3.61
N ASN A 320 -20.34 7.29 -3.17
CA ASN A 320 -21.53 7.94 -3.70
C ASN A 320 -21.86 9.28 -3.05
N THR A 321 -21.11 9.72 -2.04
CA THR A 321 -21.33 11.00 -1.36
C THR A 321 -20.90 12.17 -2.25
N GLU A 322 -21.56 13.34 -2.09
CA GLU A 322 -21.18 14.55 -2.83
C GLU A 322 -19.76 15.04 -2.47
N ARG A 323 -19.33 14.82 -1.22
CA ARG A 323 -17.97 15.16 -0.78
C ARG A 323 -16.93 14.36 -1.56
N PHE A 324 -17.12 13.03 -1.66
CA PHE A 324 -16.20 12.15 -2.40
C PHE A 324 -16.13 12.50 -3.88
N LYS A 325 -17.28 12.71 -4.54
CA LYS A 325 -17.33 13.12 -5.95
C LYS A 325 -16.67 14.48 -6.18
N THR A 326 -16.83 15.41 -5.24
CA THR A 326 -16.14 16.71 -5.29
C THR A 326 -14.64 16.54 -5.21
N LEU A 327 -14.15 15.66 -4.31
CA LEU A 327 -12.73 15.36 -4.16
C LEU A 327 -12.18 14.66 -5.42
N GLU A 328 -12.91 13.67 -5.95
CA GLU A 328 -12.54 12.98 -7.20
C GLU A 328 -12.41 13.95 -8.38
N ASN A 329 -13.34 14.90 -8.51
CA ASN A 329 -13.26 15.92 -9.55
C ASN A 329 -12.01 16.82 -9.42
N LYS A 330 -11.56 17.11 -8.18
CA LYS A 330 -10.32 17.88 -7.95
C LYS A 330 -9.07 17.14 -8.37
N MET A 331 -9.08 15.80 -8.38
CA MET A 331 -7.94 14.99 -8.82
C MET A 331 -7.68 15.09 -10.33
N ASN A 332 -8.63 15.65 -11.09
CA ASN A 332 -8.50 15.92 -12.52
C ASN A 332 -8.04 14.70 -13.35
N PHE A 333 -8.65 13.53 -13.07
CA PHE A 333 -8.38 12.34 -13.87
C PHE A 333 -8.71 12.59 -15.35
N PRO A 334 -7.92 12.05 -16.29
CA PRO A 334 -8.24 12.09 -17.72
C PRO A 334 -9.61 11.46 -17.99
N LYS A 335 -10.35 12.07 -18.96
CA LYS A 335 -11.68 11.59 -19.34
C LYS A 335 -11.59 10.46 -20.36
#